data_81fa5a0d46fd8847ef2928a24bd53bc5
#
_entry.id   81fa5a0d46fd8847ef2928a24bd53bc5
#
_cell.length_a   1.000
_cell.length_b   1.000
_cell.length_c   1.000
_cell.angle_alpha   90.00
_cell.angle_beta   90.00
_cell.angle_gamma   90.00
#
_symmetry.space_group_name_H-M   'P 1'
#
loop_
_entity.id
_entity.type
_entity.pdbx_description
1 polymer ?
#
loop_
_entity_poly.entity_id
_entity_poly.type
_entity_poly.pdbx_seq_one_letter_code
_entity_poly.pdbx_strand_id
1 'polypeptide(L)'
;MKKTGFIGWRGMVGSVLMERMREENDFAQVEPIFFTTSQAGQTGPDVGVEIPLLKSAFDIEALQQMDIIVTCQGGDYTKKVYPQLRSAGWDGYWIDAASALRMEDSSIIVLDPVNMSVVKDGLASGVKDFIGGNCTVSLMLMSLGGLFNANLVEWASSMTYQAASGAGAQNMRELINQMGTIKGSVADALANPSSAILDIDRQVTDTLRSDSFPVDNWGYPLAGSLLPYIDSQLENGQSREEWKNQAETNKILNREGNPIPLDGLCVRIGSMRCHSQALTIKLTQDVPMDEIESMLAESNQWAKVIPNDKESSVKHLTPAAVTGGLDVPVGRLRKMNMGEQYLSAFTVGDQLLWGAAEPLRRMLRIVIEG
;
A
#
# COMPACT_ATOMS: atom_id res chain seq x y z
N MET A 1 -27.72 -0.37 13.26
CA MET A 1 -26.32 -0.24 12.81
C MET A 1 -25.69 -1.63 12.86
N LYS A 2 -24.74 -1.92 11.97
CA LYS A 2 -24.04 -3.22 11.97
C LYS A 2 -22.97 -3.24 13.07
N LYS A 3 -22.88 -4.34 13.83
CA LYS A 3 -21.80 -4.55 14.80
C LYS A 3 -20.50 -4.79 14.07
N THR A 4 -19.54 -3.90 14.24
CA THR A 4 -18.27 -3.93 13.51
C THR A 4 -17.10 -4.10 14.46
N GLY A 5 -16.41 -5.24 14.35
CA GLY A 5 -15.21 -5.55 15.12
C GLY A 5 -13.95 -4.97 14.49
N PHE A 6 -13.16 -4.23 15.26
CA PHE A 6 -11.88 -3.65 14.81
C PHE A 6 -10.72 -4.33 15.51
N ILE A 7 -9.81 -4.95 14.72
CA ILE A 7 -8.63 -5.65 15.21
C ILE A 7 -7.35 -5.03 14.63
N GLY A 8 -6.30 -4.89 15.43
CA GLY A 8 -5.03 -4.30 14.98
C GLY A 8 -5.06 -2.78 14.80
N TRP A 9 -6.05 -2.12 15.34
CA TRP A 9 -6.31 -0.67 15.23
C TRP A 9 -5.20 0.23 15.79
N ARG A 10 -4.28 -0.29 16.63
CA ARG A 10 -3.12 0.45 17.18
C ARG A 10 -1.86 0.28 16.33
N GLY A 11 -1.85 -0.64 15.40
CA GLY A 11 -0.74 -0.82 14.46
C GLY A 11 -0.67 0.35 13.47
N MET A 12 0.38 0.40 12.68
CA MET A 12 0.60 1.51 11.74
C MET A 12 -0.56 1.68 10.75
N VAL A 13 -0.97 0.61 10.06
CA VAL A 13 -2.13 0.65 9.15
C VAL A 13 -3.42 0.91 9.91
N GLY A 14 -3.61 0.25 11.05
CA GLY A 14 -4.79 0.44 11.90
C GLY A 14 -4.93 1.87 12.40
N SER A 15 -3.84 2.53 12.80
CA SER A 15 -3.87 3.93 13.24
C SER A 15 -4.29 4.88 12.12
N VAL A 16 -3.81 4.64 10.88
CA VAL A 16 -4.22 5.43 9.71
C VAL A 16 -5.71 5.16 9.37
N LEU A 17 -6.16 3.92 9.45
CA LEU A 17 -7.57 3.58 9.28
C LEU A 17 -8.45 4.31 10.31
N MET A 18 -8.05 4.30 11.58
CA MET A 18 -8.76 5.01 12.66
C MET A 18 -8.83 6.52 12.43
N GLU A 19 -7.72 7.13 11.98
CA GLU A 19 -7.65 8.54 11.62
C GLU A 19 -8.63 8.87 10.48
N ARG A 20 -8.54 8.14 9.38
CA ARG A 20 -9.43 8.30 8.22
C ARG A 20 -10.91 8.13 8.57
N MET A 21 -11.25 7.11 9.38
CA MET A 21 -12.62 6.89 9.82
C MET A 21 -13.17 8.00 10.72
N ARG A 22 -12.31 8.66 11.52
CA ARG A 22 -12.71 9.85 12.28
C ARG A 22 -12.97 11.06 11.37
N GLU A 23 -12.05 11.33 10.44
CA GLU A 23 -12.15 12.43 9.47
C GLU A 23 -13.43 12.34 8.64
N GLU A 24 -13.80 11.14 8.23
CA GLU A 24 -14.98 10.86 7.39
C GLU A 24 -16.26 10.54 8.21
N ASN A 25 -16.16 10.60 9.54
CA ASN A 25 -17.27 10.32 10.48
C ASN A 25 -17.90 8.91 10.30
N ASP A 26 -17.10 7.92 9.92
CA ASP A 26 -17.59 6.56 9.67
C ASP A 26 -18.04 5.82 10.93
N PHE A 27 -17.46 6.15 12.10
CA PHE A 27 -17.86 5.53 13.37
C PHE A 27 -19.32 5.80 13.75
N ALA A 28 -19.91 6.90 13.27
CA ALA A 28 -21.32 7.18 13.47
C ALA A 28 -22.27 6.27 12.66
N GLN A 29 -21.72 5.48 11.73
CA GLN A 29 -22.50 4.60 10.85
C GLN A 29 -22.52 3.14 11.30
N VAL A 30 -21.72 2.79 12.31
CA VAL A 30 -21.55 1.41 12.83
C VAL A 30 -21.72 1.37 14.35
N GLU A 31 -21.86 0.16 14.90
CA GLU A 31 -21.68 -0.12 16.33
C GLU A 31 -20.24 -0.67 16.51
N PRO A 32 -19.25 0.20 16.86
CA PRO A 32 -17.86 -0.19 16.87
C PRO A 32 -17.50 -0.98 18.13
N ILE A 33 -16.84 -2.14 17.94
CA ILE A 33 -16.35 -3.00 19.01
C ILE A 33 -14.86 -3.25 18.75
N PHE A 34 -14.03 -2.93 19.75
CA PHE A 34 -12.59 -3.01 19.61
C PHE A 34 -12.02 -4.26 20.25
N PHE A 35 -11.19 -4.97 19.49
CA PHE A 35 -10.51 -6.18 19.92
C PHE A 35 -9.00 -5.93 20.04
N THR A 36 -8.37 -6.62 20.97
CA THR A 36 -6.94 -6.48 21.26
C THR A 36 -6.30 -7.82 21.56
N THR A 37 -5.01 -7.97 21.24
CA THR A 37 -4.23 -9.17 21.54
C THR A 37 -3.64 -9.16 22.96
N SER A 38 -3.67 -8.01 23.69
CA SER A 38 -2.90 -7.86 24.93
C SER A 38 -3.57 -7.04 26.05
N GLN A 39 -4.70 -6.37 25.80
CA GLN A 39 -5.30 -5.39 26.73
C GLN A 39 -6.81 -5.58 26.88
N ALA A 40 -7.30 -6.82 26.83
CA ALA A 40 -8.70 -7.11 27.05
C ALA A 40 -9.18 -6.60 28.44
N GLY A 41 -10.38 -6.03 28.48
CA GLY A 41 -10.96 -5.44 29.69
C GLY A 41 -10.56 -3.98 29.96
N GLN A 42 -9.65 -3.39 29.16
CA GLN A 42 -9.29 -1.99 29.28
C GLN A 42 -10.21 -1.10 28.42
N THR A 43 -10.14 0.23 28.66
CA THR A 43 -10.84 1.24 27.85
C THR A 43 -10.27 1.28 26.45
N GLY A 44 -11.15 1.34 25.44
CA GLY A 44 -10.77 1.47 24.03
C GLY A 44 -10.48 2.90 23.61
N PRO A 45 -10.26 3.12 22.28
CA PRO A 45 -9.97 4.44 21.74
C PRO A 45 -11.20 5.36 21.80
N ASP A 46 -10.97 6.66 21.90
CA ASP A 46 -12.01 7.65 21.64
C ASP A 46 -12.27 7.74 20.12
N VAL A 47 -13.51 7.46 19.74
CA VAL A 47 -13.98 7.49 18.34
C VAL A 47 -15.23 8.36 18.18
N GLY A 48 -15.55 9.20 19.18
CA GLY A 48 -16.68 10.11 19.14
C GLY A 48 -18.05 9.45 19.39
N VAL A 49 -18.07 8.14 19.67
CA VAL A 49 -19.24 7.37 20.06
C VAL A 49 -18.90 6.46 21.25
N GLU A 50 -19.91 6.10 22.05
CA GLU A 50 -19.71 5.18 23.16
C GLU A 50 -19.33 3.78 22.67
N ILE A 51 -18.32 3.19 23.29
CA ILE A 51 -17.84 1.86 22.97
C ILE A 51 -17.68 1.00 24.23
N PRO A 52 -17.88 -0.32 24.14
CA PRO A 52 -17.61 -1.24 25.26
C PRO A 52 -16.10 -1.35 25.54
N LEU A 53 -15.76 -1.94 26.69
CA LEU A 53 -14.38 -2.31 27.01
C LEU A 53 -13.80 -3.24 25.93
N LEU A 54 -12.47 -3.15 25.74
CA LEU A 54 -11.73 -3.95 24.76
C LEU A 54 -11.95 -5.45 25.01
N LYS A 55 -12.27 -6.20 23.94
CA LYS A 55 -12.40 -7.66 23.95
C LYS A 55 -11.11 -8.34 23.48
N SER A 56 -10.95 -9.61 23.83
CA SER A 56 -9.82 -10.39 23.31
C SER A 56 -9.99 -10.65 21.82
N ALA A 57 -8.95 -10.40 21.04
CA ALA A 57 -8.92 -10.68 19.59
C ALA A 57 -8.89 -12.21 19.29
N PHE A 58 -8.76 -13.06 20.32
CA PHE A 58 -8.79 -14.53 20.19
C PHE A 58 -10.07 -15.14 20.75
N ASP A 59 -11.02 -14.33 21.21
CA ASP A 59 -12.33 -14.77 21.68
C ASP A 59 -13.27 -15.00 20.48
N ILE A 60 -13.33 -16.26 20.03
CA ILE A 60 -14.14 -16.63 18.86
C ILE A 60 -15.63 -16.39 19.09
N GLU A 61 -16.15 -16.62 20.31
CA GLU A 61 -17.55 -16.39 20.64
C GLU A 61 -17.91 -14.89 20.54
N ALA A 62 -17.01 -14.02 21.02
CA ALA A 62 -17.20 -12.58 20.90
C ALA A 62 -17.09 -12.09 19.44
N LEU A 63 -16.17 -12.66 18.64
CA LEU A 63 -16.00 -12.36 17.23
C LEU A 63 -17.20 -12.80 16.39
N GLN A 64 -17.82 -13.94 16.70
CA GLN A 64 -19.02 -14.43 16.02
C GLN A 64 -20.23 -13.48 16.16
N GLN A 65 -20.25 -12.60 17.15
CA GLN A 65 -21.32 -11.61 17.32
C GLN A 65 -21.21 -10.41 16.37
N MET A 66 -20.13 -10.34 15.58
CA MET A 66 -19.90 -9.21 14.66
C MET A 66 -20.56 -9.48 13.31
N ASP A 67 -21.23 -8.47 12.76
CA ASP A 67 -21.70 -8.48 11.38
C ASP A 67 -20.55 -8.28 10.39
N ILE A 68 -19.56 -7.48 10.82
CA ILE A 68 -18.39 -7.13 10.02
C ILE A 68 -17.14 -7.19 10.93
N ILE A 69 -16.06 -7.73 10.43
CA ILE A 69 -14.74 -7.66 11.06
C ILE A 69 -13.78 -6.93 10.14
N VAL A 70 -13.15 -5.86 10.64
CA VAL A 70 -12.07 -5.13 9.95
C VAL A 70 -10.77 -5.40 10.71
N THR A 71 -9.79 -6.00 10.04
CA THR A 71 -8.52 -6.37 10.67
C THR A 71 -7.30 -5.77 9.98
N CYS A 72 -6.42 -5.19 10.80
CA CYS A 72 -5.08 -4.71 10.44
C CYS A 72 -4.01 -5.43 11.29
N GLN A 73 -4.33 -6.63 11.83
CA GLN A 73 -3.45 -7.35 12.77
C GLN A 73 -2.35 -8.15 12.07
N GLY A 74 -2.46 -8.37 10.76
CA GLY A 74 -1.46 -9.08 9.96
C GLY A 74 -1.79 -10.53 9.67
N GLY A 75 -1.04 -11.13 8.73
CA GLY A 75 -1.34 -12.44 8.16
C GLY A 75 -1.33 -13.61 9.15
N ASP A 76 -0.48 -13.57 10.16
CA ASP A 76 -0.43 -14.65 11.17
C ASP A 76 -1.70 -14.69 12.03
N TYR A 77 -2.28 -13.53 12.33
CA TYR A 77 -3.57 -13.44 12.97
C TYR A 77 -4.67 -14.03 12.08
N THR A 78 -4.72 -13.63 10.82
CA THR A 78 -5.70 -14.12 9.86
C THR A 78 -5.61 -15.64 9.71
N LYS A 79 -4.43 -16.20 9.49
CA LYS A 79 -4.21 -17.64 9.37
C LYS A 79 -4.67 -18.42 10.62
N LYS A 80 -4.56 -17.81 11.80
CA LYS A 80 -4.93 -18.45 13.07
C LYS A 80 -6.42 -18.33 13.36
N VAL A 81 -7.03 -17.15 13.18
CA VAL A 81 -8.38 -16.83 13.67
C VAL A 81 -9.46 -17.07 12.62
N TYR A 82 -9.22 -16.66 11.38
CA TYR A 82 -10.21 -16.74 10.30
C TYR A 82 -10.76 -18.16 10.08
N PRO A 83 -9.94 -19.24 9.98
CA PRO A 83 -10.48 -20.59 9.80
C PRO A 83 -11.35 -21.05 10.96
N GLN A 84 -10.97 -20.70 12.21
CA GLN A 84 -11.75 -21.07 13.41
C GLN A 84 -13.11 -20.37 13.38
N LEU A 85 -13.13 -19.09 13.02
CA LEU A 85 -14.34 -18.28 12.97
C LEU A 85 -15.31 -18.80 11.90
N ARG A 86 -14.82 -19.09 10.69
CA ARG A 86 -15.64 -19.71 9.62
C ARG A 86 -16.14 -21.12 10.00
N SER A 87 -15.28 -21.95 10.62
CA SER A 87 -15.66 -23.29 11.09
C SER A 87 -16.71 -23.27 12.20
N ALA A 88 -16.73 -22.21 13.00
CA ALA A 88 -17.77 -21.96 14.02
C ALA A 88 -19.10 -21.44 13.44
N GLY A 89 -19.21 -21.33 12.09
CA GLY A 89 -20.45 -20.95 11.39
C GLY A 89 -20.66 -19.43 11.24
N TRP A 90 -19.65 -18.61 11.49
CA TRP A 90 -19.78 -17.17 11.27
C TRP A 90 -19.89 -16.82 9.78
N ASP A 91 -20.92 -16.07 9.41
CA ASP A 91 -21.23 -15.65 8.03
C ASP A 91 -21.18 -14.12 7.83
N GLY A 92 -20.48 -13.40 8.71
CA GLY A 92 -20.26 -11.98 8.57
C GLY A 92 -19.18 -11.63 7.53
N TYR A 93 -19.01 -10.35 7.27
CA TYR A 93 -18.00 -9.83 6.33
C TYR A 93 -16.63 -9.73 7.00
N TRP A 94 -15.60 -10.27 6.32
CA TRP A 94 -14.20 -10.16 6.71
C TRP A 94 -13.50 -9.17 5.80
N ILE A 95 -13.01 -8.05 6.35
CA ILE A 95 -12.27 -7.01 5.63
C ILE A 95 -10.85 -6.97 6.22
N ASP A 96 -9.83 -7.28 5.42
CA ASP A 96 -8.48 -7.54 5.92
C ASP A 96 -7.40 -6.78 5.15
N ALA A 97 -6.49 -6.13 5.86
CA ALA A 97 -5.29 -5.52 5.28
C ALA A 97 -4.24 -6.56 4.85
N ALA A 98 -4.23 -7.74 5.50
CA ALA A 98 -3.20 -8.74 5.30
C ALA A 98 -3.38 -9.52 4.00
N SER A 99 -2.25 -10.01 3.45
CA SER A 99 -2.23 -10.73 2.18
C SER A 99 -2.66 -12.21 2.25
N ALA A 100 -2.96 -12.71 3.45
CA ALA A 100 -3.15 -14.15 3.66
C ALA A 100 -4.25 -14.77 2.80
N LEU A 101 -5.32 -14.01 2.54
CA LEU A 101 -6.48 -14.47 1.75
C LEU A 101 -6.56 -13.84 0.35
N ARG A 102 -5.61 -12.99 -0.06
CA ARG A 102 -5.71 -12.25 -1.33
C ARG A 102 -5.91 -13.12 -2.56
N MET A 103 -5.25 -14.27 -2.59
CA MET A 103 -5.26 -15.15 -3.76
C MET A 103 -6.24 -16.32 -3.62
N GLU A 104 -7.05 -16.36 -2.55
CA GLU A 104 -8.12 -17.36 -2.41
C GLU A 104 -9.27 -17.04 -3.38
N ASP A 105 -9.80 -18.05 -4.07
CA ASP A 105 -10.90 -17.90 -5.02
C ASP A 105 -12.17 -17.32 -4.39
N SER A 106 -12.36 -17.55 -3.09
CA SER A 106 -13.50 -17.03 -2.31
C SER A 106 -13.38 -15.56 -1.92
N SER A 107 -12.25 -14.91 -2.20
CA SER A 107 -11.98 -13.54 -1.78
C SER A 107 -11.87 -12.57 -2.96
N ILE A 108 -12.20 -11.29 -2.68
CA ILE A 108 -12.02 -10.19 -3.63
C ILE A 108 -10.96 -9.22 -3.08
N ILE A 109 -10.00 -8.84 -3.92
CA ILE A 109 -9.10 -7.74 -3.61
C ILE A 109 -9.81 -6.43 -3.93
N VAL A 110 -9.95 -5.56 -2.92
CA VAL A 110 -10.73 -4.34 -3.04
C VAL A 110 -9.85 -3.16 -3.43
N LEU A 111 -10.25 -2.51 -4.50
CA LEU A 111 -9.77 -1.20 -4.91
C LEU A 111 -10.92 -0.51 -5.66
N ASP A 112 -11.97 -0.12 -4.95
CA ASP A 112 -13.27 0.30 -5.49
C ASP A 112 -13.21 1.40 -6.57
N PRO A 113 -12.28 2.40 -6.54
CA PRO A 113 -12.18 3.35 -7.65
C PRO A 113 -11.77 2.71 -8.97
N VAL A 114 -11.21 1.49 -8.93
CA VAL A 114 -10.73 0.75 -10.10
C VAL A 114 -11.64 -0.42 -10.44
N ASN A 115 -12.14 -1.16 -9.43
CA ASN A 115 -12.85 -2.42 -9.63
C ASN A 115 -14.22 -2.50 -8.94
N MET A 116 -14.95 -1.39 -8.85
CA MET A 116 -16.27 -1.36 -8.21
C MET A 116 -17.25 -2.40 -8.77
N SER A 117 -17.22 -2.69 -10.07
CA SER A 117 -18.06 -3.72 -10.67
C SER A 117 -17.78 -5.11 -10.08
N VAL A 118 -16.49 -5.48 -9.96
CA VAL A 118 -16.07 -6.76 -9.36
C VAL A 118 -16.52 -6.86 -7.91
N VAL A 119 -16.41 -5.76 -7.14
CA VAL A 119 -16.86 -5.70 -5.74
C VAL A 119 -18.39 -5.88 -5.65
N LYS A 120 -19.16 -5.20 -6.50
CA LYS A 120 -20.64 -5.32 -6.52
C LYS A 120 -21.10 -6.71 -6.93
N ASP A 121 -20.49 -7.28 -7.96
CA ASP A 121 -20.81 -8.63 -8.43
C ASP A 121 -20.48 -9.67 -7.34
N GLY A 122 -19.38 -9.49 -6.63
CA GLY A 122 -19.02 -10.32 -5.49
C GLY A 122 -20.03 -10.23 -4.34
N LEU A 123 -20.43 -9.04 -3.96
CA LEU A 123 -21.48 -8.85 -2.95
C LEU A 123 -22.79 -9.52 -3.36
N ALA A 124 -23.20 -9.34 -4.62
CA ALA A 124 -24.44 -9.93 -5.16
C ALA A 124 -24.37 -11.46 -5.20
N SER A 125 -23.20 -12.04 -5.43
CA SER A 125 -22.95 -13.50 -5.40
C SER A 125 -22.72 -14.08 -3.99
N GLY A 126 -22.70 -13.25 -2.96
CA GLY A 126 -22.58 -13.67 -1.56
C GLY A 126 -21.15 -13.78 -1.05
N VAL A 127 -20.15 -13.23 -1.73
CA VAL A 127 -18.78 -13.15 -1.21
C VAL A 127 -18.75 -12.38 0.10
N LYS A 128 -17.99 -12.88 1.06
CA LYS A 128 -17.86 -12.33 2.41
C LYS A 128 -16.45 -11.85 2.76
N ASP A 129 -15.47 -12.17 1.92
CA ASP A 129 -14.06 -11.93 2.19
C ASP A 129 -13.50 -10.88 1.23
N PHE A 130 -13.19 -9.69 1.77
CA PHE A 130 -12.73 -8.53 1.03
C PHE A 130 -11.37 -8.07 1.54
N ILE A 131 -10.36 -8.13 0.69
CA ILE A 131 -8.97 -8.02 1.11
C ILE A 131 -8.33 -6.79 0.47
N GLY A 132 -7.60 -6.00 1.24
CA GLY A 132 -6.80 -4.90 0.72
C GLY A 132 -5.69 -5.42 -0.19
N GLY A 133 -5.44 -4.75 -1.32
CA GLY A 133 -4.41 -5.12 -2.30
C GLY A 133 -2.98 -4.85 -1.83
N ASN A 134 -2.01 -5.32 -2.58
CA ASN A 134 -0.61 -4.93 -2.42
C ASN A 134 -0.46 -3.42 -2.65
N CYS A 135 0.38 -2.78 -1.85
CA CYS A 135 0.50 -1.32 -1.84
C CYS A 135 0.98 -0.74 -3.18
N THR A 136 1.96 -1.36 -3.84
CA THR A 136 2.44 -0.90 -5.15
C THR A 136 1.43 -1.15 -6.25
N VAL A 137 0.77 -2.31 -6.24
CA VAL A 137 -0.29 -2.64 -7.20
C VAL A 137 -1.47 -1.66 -7.07
N SER A 138 -1.91 -1.39 -5.85
CA SER A 138 -3.00 -0.44 -5.61
C SER A 138 -2.66 0.96 -6.12
N LEU A 139 -1.46 1.47 -5.80
CA LEU A 139 -1.04 2.80 -6.26
C LEU A 139 -0.86 2.88 -7.78
N MET A 140 -0.34 1.82 -8.41
CA MET A 140 -0.24 1.73 -9.87
C MET A 140 -1.63 1.80 -10.51
N LEU A 141 -2.56 0.99 -10.04
CA LEU A 141 -3.91 0.94 -10.61
C LEU A 141 -4.71 2.21 -10.30
N MET A 142 -4.51 2.85 -9.15
CA MET A 142 -5.12 4.15 -8.86
C MET A 142 -4.70 5.22 -9.85
N SER A 143 -3.44 5.23 -10.29
CA SER A 143 -2.90 6.21 -11.23
C SER A 143 -3.11 5.86 -12.70
N LEU A 144 -3.10 4.56 -13.05
CA LEU A 144 -3.11 4.08 -14.43
C LEU A 144 -4.38 3.29 -14.80
N GLY A 145 -5.34 3.17 -13.88
CA GLY A 145 -6.56 2.36 -14.04
C GLY A 145 -7.33 2.67 -15.31
N GLY A 146 -7.33 3.91 -15.78
CA GLY A 146 -7.97 4.30 -17.04
C GLY A 146 -7.45 3.53 -18.25
N LEU A 147 -6.13 3.33 -18.36
CA LEU A 147 -5.53 2.55 -19.44
C LEU A 147 -5.85 1.05 -19.34
N PHE A 148 -5.82 0.51 -18.12
CA PHE A 148 -6.14 -0.90 -17.88
C PHE A 148 -7.61 -1.19 -18.19
N ASN A 149 -8.52 -0.36 -17.72
CA ASN A 149 -9.97 -0.50 -17.94
C ASN A 149 -10.35 -0.29 -19.42
N ALA A 150 -9.63 0.55 -20.15
CA ALA A 150 -9.78 0.73 -21.60
C ALA A 150 -9.19 -0.43 -22.44
N ASN A 151 -8.58 -1.44 -21.81
CA ASN A 151 -7.89 -2.55 -22.47
C ASN A 151 -6.72 -2.13 -23.38
N LEU A 152 -6.06 -1.03 -23.04
CA LEU A 152 -4.97 -0.49 -23.82
C LEU A 152 -3.59 -0.99 -23.40
N VAL A 153 -3.47 -1.67 -22.27
CA VAL A 153 -2.19 -2.22 -21.79
C VAL A 153 -1.99 -3.62 -22.35
N GLU A 154 -0.98 -3.80 -23.20
CA GLU A 154 -0.53 -5.11 -23.69
C GLU A 154 0.36 -5.79 -22.64
N TRP A 155 1.34 -5.08 -22.12
CA TRP A 155 2.16 -5.44 -20.95
C TRP A 155 2.74 -4.20 -20.29
N ALA A 156 3.19 -4.33 -19.05
CA ALA A 156 3.92 -3.27 -18.39
C ALA A 156 5.10 -3.79 -17.57
N SER A 157 6.16 -2.98 -17.49
CA SER A 157 7.26 -3.17 -16.53
C SER A 157 7.23 -2.07 -15.50
N SER A 158 7.19 -2.44 -14.21
CA SER A 158 7.13 -1.52 -13.07
C SER A 158 8.38 -1.65 -12.21
N MET A 159 9.20 -0.61 -12.20
CA MET A 159 10.33 -0.45 -11.26
C MET A 159 9.83 0.32 -10.05
N THR A 160 9.73 -0.35 -8.90
CA THR A 160 9.17 0.28 -7.69
C THR A 160 10.28 0.82 -6.79
N TYR A 161 10.06 1.99 -6.21
CA TYR A 161 10.90 2.63 -5.19
C TYR A 161 10.09 2.70 -3.90
N GLN A 162 10.25 1.67 -3.05
CA GLN A 162 9.35 1.47 -1.92
C GLN A 162 9.89 2.07 -0.63
N ALA A 163 9.04 2.81 0.05
CA ALA A 163 9.33 3.44 1.34
C ALA A 163 9.45 2.45 2.50
N ALA A 164 10.12 2.85 3.55
CA ALA A 164 10.34 2.09 4.77
C ALA A 164 9.04 1.63 5.46
N SER A 165 7.96 2.42 5.36
CA SER A 165 6.66 2.09 5.97
C SER A 165 6.08 0.77 5.48
N GLY A 166 6.41 0.32 4.25
CA GLY A 166 6.01 -0.98 3.74
C GLY A 166 6.60 -2.18 4.50
N ALA A 167 7.71 -1.98 5.22
CA ALA A 167 8.33 -2.98 6.08
C ALA A 167 7.92 -2.88 7.56
N GLY A 168 7.19 -1.82 7.95
CA GLY A 168 6.68 -1.65 9.30
C GLY A 168 7.36 -0.58 10.14
N ALA A 169 6.79 -0.31 11.32
CA ALA A 169 7.18 0.82 12.16
C ALA A 169 8.62 0.71 12.71
N GLN A 170 9.10 -0.50 13.03
CA GLN A 170 10.47 -0.69 13.52
C GLN A 170 11.50 -0.34 12.46
N ASN A 171 11.25 -0.76 11.22
CA ASN A 171 12.07 -0.43 10.06
C ASN A 171 12.11 1.08 9.77
N MET A 172 10.98 1.79 9.95
CA MET A 172 10.95 3.25 9.85
C MET A 172 11.81 3.92 10.93
N ARG A 173 11.73 3.44 12.18
CA ARG A 173 12.55 3.95 13.29
C ARG A 173 14.05 3.73 13.03
N GLU A 174 14.41 2.55 12.56
CA GLU A 174 15.80 2.24 12.24
C GLU A 174 16.34 3.10 11.10
N LEU A 175 15.54 3.36 10.05
CA LEU A 175 15.91 4.29 8.98
C LEU A 175 16.26 5.68 9.52
N ILE A 176 15.46 6.22 10.45
CA ILE A 176 15.74 7.52 11.09
C ILE A 176 17.02 7.44 11.91
N ASN A 177 17.23 6.35 12.66
CA ASN A 177 18.46 6.14 13.42
C ASN A 177 19.71 6.06 12.50
N GLN A 178 19.60 5.37 11.36
CA GLN A 178 20.64 5.32 10.35
C GLN A 178 20.97 6.73 9.82
N MET A 179 19.97 7.53 9.48
CA MET A 179 20.16 8.93 9.06
C MET A 179 20.86 9.77 10.13
N GLY A 180 20.48 9.59 11.40
CA GLY A 180 21.11 10.24 12.55
C GLY A 180 22.57 9.80 12.74
N THR A 181 22.87 8.53 12.60
CA THR A 181 24.23 7.96 12.70
C THR A 181 25.13 8.52 11.60
N ILE A 182 24.67 8.58 10.34
CA ILE A 182 25.42 9.20 9.23
C ILE A 182 25.67 10.68 9.55
N LYS A 183 24.65 11.44 9.93
CA LYS A 183 24.80 12.87 10.26
C LYS A 183 25.77 13.08 11.41
N GLY A 184 25.70 12.23 12.44
CA GLY A 184 26.59 12.30 13.62
C GLY A 184 28.06 12.06 13.26
N SER A 185 28.35 11.07 12.39
CA SER A 185 29.72 10.71 12.03
C SER A 185 30.47 11.81 11.27
N VAL A 186 29.77 12.70 10.59
CA VAL A 186 30.36 13.77 9.77
C VAL A 186 30.06 15.18 10.28
N ALA A 187 29.53 15.33 11.51
CA ALA A 187 29.05 16.60 12.02
C ALA A 187 30.13 17.68 12.04
N ASP A 188 31.33 17.34 12.54
CA ASP A 188 32.45 18.30 12.65
C ASP A 188 33.00 18.65 11.26
N ALA A 189 33.11 17.67 10.36
CA ALA A 189 33.54 17.90 8.99
C ALA A 189 32.58 18.82 8.22
N LEU A 190 31.27 18.65 8.43
CA LEU A 190 30.24 19.52 7.84
C LEU A 190 30.23 20.93 8.45
N ALA A 191 30.63 21.09 9.71
CA ALA A 191 30.74 22.39 10.35
C ALA A 191 31.96 23.20 9.89
N ASN A 192 32.97 22.54 9.32
CA ASN A 192 34.20 23.17 8.83
C ASN A 192 34.10 23.44 7.32
N PRO A 193 33.96 24.72 6.87
CA PRO A 193 33.87 25.04 5.45
C PRO A 193 35.11 24.61 4.60
N SER A 194 36.24 24.31 5.25
CA SER A 194 37.46 23.88 4.57
C SER A 194 37.53 22.36 4.36
N SER A 195 36.59 21.59 4.88
CA SER A 195 36.53 20.14 4.68
C SER A 195 36.27 19.78 3.23
N ALA A 196 37.11 18.90 2.67
CA ALA A 196 36.88 18.42 1.31
C ALA A 196 35.70 17.44 1.28
N ILE A 197 34.79 17.58 0.28
CA ILE A 197 33.62 16.72 0.17
C ILE A 197 33.96 15.24 0.06
N LEU A 198 35.05 14.86 -0.58
CA LEU A 198 35.49 13.47 -0.69
C LEU A 198 36.00 12.87 0.66
N ASP A 199 36.45 13.72 1.59
CA ASP A 199 36.77 13.26 2.94
C ASP A 199 35.53 12.98 3.75
N ILE A 200 34.50 13.81 3.59
CA ILE A 200 33.17 13.58 4.15
C ILE A 200 32.54 12.31 3.56
N ASP A 201 32.59 12.12 2.25
CA ASP A 201 32.10 10.92 1.56
C ASP A 201 32.76 9.64 2.06
N ARG A 202 34.11 9.65 2.26
CA ARG A 202 34.80 8.51 2.86
C ARG A 202 34.31 8.21 4.28
N GLN A 203 34.15 9.21 5.13
CA GLN A 203 33.63 9.04 6.49
C GLN A 203 32.23 8.45 6.50
N VAL A 204 31.34 8.91 5.60
CA VAL A 204 29.99 8.33 5.41
C VAL A 204 30.10 6.87 4.98
N THR A 205 30.94 6.57 4.00
CA THR A 205 31.14 5.20 3.49
C THR A 205 31.69 4.26 4.59
N ASP A 206 32.65 4.70 5.36
CA ASP A 206 33.23 3.93 6.46
C ASP A 206 32.18 3.69 7.57
N THR A 207 31.35 4.70 7.85
CA THR A 207 30.23 4.59 8.80
C THR A 207 29.20 3.55 8.34
N LEU A 208 28.79 3.58 7.07
CA LEU A 208 27.83 2.62 6.49
C LEU A 208 28.35 1.18 6.53
N ARG A 209 29.67 0.98 6.46
CA ARG A 209 30.32 -0.34 6.46
C ARG A 209 30.73 -0.81 7.85
N SER A 210 30.54 0.00 8.85
CA SER A 210 30.91 -0.29 10.23
C SER A 210 29.99 -1.34 10.85
N ASP A 211 30.53 -2.28 11.60
CA ASP A 211 29.77 -3.28 12.37
C ASP A 211 28.80 -2.65 13.41
N SER A 212 29.05 -1.40 13.78
CA SER A 212 28.19 -0.64 14.72
C SER A 212 27.06 0.13 14.05
N PHE A 213 26.96 0.09 12.72
CA PHE A 213 25.84 0.74 12.02
C PHE A 213 24.51 0.03 12.32
N PRO A 214 23.43 0.76 12.65
CA PRO A 214 22.16 0.14 13.06
C PRO A 214 21.46 -0.54 11.87
N VAL A 215 21.44 -1.88 11.85
CA VAL A 215 20.85 -2.71 10.77
C VAL A 215 19.99 -3.85 11.29
N ASP A 216 19.59 -3.83 12.57
CA ASP A 216 18.89 -4.95 13.22
C ASP A 216 17.58 -5.36 12.54
N ASN A 217 16.85 -4.42 11.95
CA ASN A 217 15.58 -4.67 11.25
C ASN A 217 15.75 -4.77 9.74
N TRP A 218 16.66 -4.00 9.13
CA TRP A 218 16.90 -4.03 7.69
C TRP A 218 17.91 -5.09 7.25
N GLY A 219 18.80 -5.50 8.13
CA GLY A 219 19.93 -6.36 7.81
C GLY A 219 21.07 -5.65 7.06
N TYR A 220 20.80 -4.50 6.46
CA TYR A 220 21.75 -3.72 5.65
C TYR A 220 21.47 -2.22 5.78
N PRO A 221 22.48 -1.35 5.49
CA PRO A 221 22.26 0.09 5.40
C PRO A 221 21.22 0.47 4.35
N LEU A 222 20.17 1.21 4.75
CA LEU A 222 19.17 1.76 3.84
C LEU A 222 19.34 3.27 3.67
N ALA A 223 19.61 4.02 4.76
CA ALA A 223 19.92 5.44 4.67
C ALA A 223 21.19 5.67 3.85
N GLY A 224 21.13 6.54 2.86
CA GLY A 224 22.26 6.78 1.94
C GLY A 224 22.54 5.63 0.97
N SER A 225 21.64 4.64 0.88
CA SER A 225 21.76 3.46 0.03
C SER A 225 20.38 3.03 -0.51
N LEU A 226 20.29 1.83 -1.05
CA LEU A 226 19.06 1.15 -1.43
C LEU A 226 19.21 -0.37 -1.25
N LEU A 227 18.08 -1.10 -1.15
CA LEU A 227 18.06 -2.55 -1.14
C LEU A 227 17.31 -3.04 -2.38
N PRO A 228 17.95 -3.72 -3.33
CA PRO A 228 17.36 -4.10 -4.62
C PRO A 228 16.55 -5.41 -4.55
N TYR A 229 16.04 -5.75 -3.37
CA TYR A 229 15.27 -6.97 -3.14
C TYR A 229 14.28 -6.76 -1.98
N ILE A 230 13.01 -7.14 -2.19
CA ILE A 230 11.95 -7.05 -1.18
C ILE A 230 11.19 -8.38 -1.11
N ASP A 231 10.97 -8.91 0.12
CA ASP A 231 10.27 -10.17 0.39
C ASP A 231 11.12 -11.42 0.01
N SER A 232 10.53 -12.60 0.03
CA SER A 232 11.19 -13.88 -0.18
C SER A 232 11.44 -14.17 -1.67
N GLN A 233 12.46 -14.98 -1.94
CA GLN A 233 12.81 -15.43 -3.29
C GLN A 233 11.87 -16.55 -3.75
N LEU A 234 11.45 -16.50 -5.01
CA LEU A 234 10.71 -17.54 -5.72
C LEU A 234 11.65 -18.35 -6.63
N GLU A 235 11.20 -19.54 -7.06
CA GLU A 235 11.99 -20.47 -7.89
C GLU A 235 12.42 -19.88 -9.24
N ASN A 236 11.63 -18.99 -9.81
CA ASN A 236 11.93 -18.32 -11.09
C ASN A 236 12.89 -17.12 -10.95
N GLY A 237 13.39 -16.86 -9.74
CA GLY A 237 14.30 -15.74 -9.45
C GLY A 237 13.62 -14.41 -9.10
N GLN A 238 12.32 -14.29 -9.27
CA GLN A 238 11.57 -13.12 -8.78
C GLN A 238 11.55 -13.09 -7.25
N SER A 239 11.39 -11.91 -6.68
CA SER A 239 10.91 -11.80 -5.31
C SER A 239 9.39 -12.01 -5.26
N ARG A 240 8.89 -12.40 -4.09
CA ARG A 240 7.43 -12.51 -3.89
C ARG A 240 6.73 -11.16 -4.09
N GLU A 241 7.38 -10.07 -3.79
CA GLU A 241 6.85 -8.72 -4.02
C GLU A 241 6.69 -8.40 -5.52
N GLU A 242 7.64 -8.80 -6.34
CA GLU A 242 7.58 -8.67 -7.81
C GLU A 242 6.46 -9.53 -8.41
N TRP A 243 6.33 -10.77 -7.95
CA TRP A 243 5.25 -11.67 -8.36
C TRP A 243 3.85 -11.09 -8.12
N LYS A 244 3.64 -10.40 -6.99
CA LYS A 244 2.35 -9.76 -6.66
C LYS A 244 1.90 -8.77 -7.74
N ASN A 245 2.83 -8.14 -8.43
CA ASN A 245 2.55 -7.16 -9.46
C ASN A 245 1.60 -7.74 -10.54
N GLN A 246 1.94 -8.89 -11.11
CA GLN A 246 1.09 -9.54 -12.09
C GLN A 246 -0.13 -10.22 -11.44
N ALA A 247 0.07 -11.01 -10.40
CA ALA A 247 -0.97 -11.82 -9.81
C ALA A 247 -2.13 -10.97 -9.25
N GLU A 248 -1.82 -9.97 -8.43
CA GLU A 248 -2.85 -9.14 -7.82
C GLU A 248 -3.48 -8.13 -8.81
N THR A 249 -2.70 -7.56 -9.75
CA THR A 249 -3.26 -6.70 -10.80
C THR A 249 -4.35 -7.43 -11.57
N ASN A 250 -4.06 -8.65 -12.05
CA ASN A 250 -5.01 -9.41 -12.84
C ASN A 250 -6.23 -9.86 -12.02
N LYS A 251 -6.06 -10.17 -10.75
CA LYS A 251 -7.18 -10.49 -9.86
C LYS A 251 -8.06 -9.27 -9.57
N ILE A 252 -7.49 -8.11 -9.29
CA ILE A 252 -8.23 -6.85 -9.10
C ILE A 252 -9.08 -6.52 -10.34
N LEU A 253 -8.51 -6.71 -11.52
CA LEU A 253 -9.15 -6.41 -12.81
C LEU A 253 -10.04 -7.53 -13.35
N ASN A 254 -10.19 -8.65 -12.61
CA ASN A 254 -10.89 -9.85 -13.05
C ASN A 254 -10.39 -10.39 -14.40
N ARG A 255 -9.05 -10.48 -14.56
CA ARG A 255 -8.38 -10.89 -15.80
C ARG A 255 -7.57 -12.20 -15.68
N GLU A 256 -7.85 -13.00 -14.68
CA GLU A 256 -7.12 -14.25 -14.45
C GLU A 256 -7.20 -15.23 -15.64
N GLY A 257 -8.32 -15.20 -16.41
CA GLY A 257 -8.48 -15.98 -17.63
C GLY A 257 -7.71 -15.46 -18.86
N ASN A 258 -7.29 -14.19 -18.85
CA ASN A 258 -6.48 -13.54 -19.90
C ASN A 258 -5.58 -12.48 -19.28
N PRO A 259 -4.54 -12.91 -18.58
CA PRO A 259 -3.73 -12.01 -17.76
C PRO A 259 -2.90 -11.05 -18.61
N ILE A 260 -2.84 -9.81 -18.14
CA ILE A 260 -1.90 -8.81 -18.64
C ILE A 260 -0.52 -9.14 -18.04
N PRO A 261 0.53 -9.32 -18.86
CA PRO A 261 1.88 -9.53 -18.35
C PRO A 261 2.40 -8.27 -17.63
N LEU A 262 2.81 -8.44 -16.38
CA LEU A 262 3.47 -7.40 -15.58
C LEU A 262 4.69 -7.99 -14.89
N ASP A 263 5.81 -7.29 -14.98
CA ASP A 263 7.05 -7.66 -14.31
C ASP A 263 7.83 -6.40 -13.92
N GLY A 264 8.92 -6.54 -13.18
CA GLY A 264 9.77 -5.43 -12.79
C GLY A 264 10.69 -5.78 -11.63
N LEU A 265 11.23 -4.76 -11.00
CA LEU A 265 12.06 -4.91 -9.80
C LEU A 265 11.48 -4.08 -8.65
N CYS A 266 11.55 -4.65 -7.47
CA CYS A 266 11.12 -4.00 -6.24
C CYS A 266 12.32 -3.56 -5.40
N VAL A 267 12.51 -2.25 -5.28
CA VAL A 267 13.66 -1.64 -4.60
C VAL A 267 13.19 -0.90 -3.35
N ARG A 268 13.82 -1.17 -2.20
CA ARG A 268 13.63 -0.41 -0.98
C ARG A 268 14.53 0.81 -0.98
N ILE A 269 13.96 1.98 -0.69
CA ILE A 269 14.68 3.26 -0.65
C ILE A 269 14.50 3.96 0.70
N GLY A 270 15.36 4.93 1.00
CA GLY A 270 15.32 5.73 2.23
C GLY A 270 14.16 6.74 2.33
N SER A 271 13.05 6.52 1.64
CA SER A 271 11.81 7.27 1.83
C SER A 271 11.01 6.69 3.00
N MET A 272 10.33 7.56 3.76
CA MET A 272 9.63 7.14 4.97
C MET A 272 8.29 6.46 4.69
N ARG A 273 7.43 7.05 3.84
CA ARG A 273 6.00 6.67 3.77
C ARG A 273 5.47 6.40 2.36
N CYS A 274 5.88 7.12 1.34
CA CYS A 274 5.29 7.03 0.01
C CYS A 274 6.10 6.15 -0.93
N HIS A 275 5.42 5.32 -1.71
CA HIS A 275 6.02 4.53 -2.79
C HIS A 275 5.99 5.30 -4.10
N SER A 276 7.06 5.20 -4.88
CA SER A 276 7.12 5.71 -6.24
C SER A 276 7.32 4.55 -7.22
N GLN A 277 6.90 4.73 -8.47
CA GLN A 277 7.07 3.73 -9.53
C GLN A 277 7.42 4.40 -10.85
N ALA A 278 8.44 3.87 -11.51
CA ALA A 278 8.75 4.19 -12.90
C ALA A 278 8.26 3.04 -13.79
N LEU A 279 7.44 3.35 -14.78
CA LEU A 279 6.79 2.34 -15.60
C LEU A 279 7.16 2.51 -17.08
N THR A 280 7.34 1.37 -17.72
CA THR A 280 7.34 1.22 -19.17
C THR A 280 6.11 0.40 -19.55
N ILE A 281 5.24 0.98 -20.38
CA ILE A 281 3.97 0.39 -20.74
C ILE A 281 3.96 0.19 -22.25
N LYS A 282 3.69 -1.04 -22.69
CA LYS A 282 3.37 -1.33 -24.09
C LYS A 282 1.86 -1.21 -24.25
N LEU A 283 1.44 -0.33 -25.14
CA LEU A 283 0.03 -0.20 -25.50
C LEU A 283 -0.33 -1.17 -26.64
N THR A 284 -1.58 -1.62 -26.67
CA THR A 284 -2.13 -2.49 -27.73
C THR A 284 -2.21 -1.78 -29.08
N GLN A 285 -2.25 -0.45 -29.09
CA GLN A 285 -2.27 0.42 -30.27
C GLN A 285 -1.62 1.76 -29.96
N ASP A 286 -1.32 2.54 -30.98
CA ASP A 286 -0.94 3.94 -30.80
C ASP A 286 -2.17 4.76 -30.38
N VAL A 287 -2.04 5.50 -29.28
CA VAL A 287 -3.07 6.40 -28.73
C VAL A 287 -2.46 7.77 -28.55
N PRO A 288 -3.09 8.86 -28.99
CA PRO A 288 -2.61 10.22 -28.77
C PRO A 288 -2.37 10.55 -27.30
N MET A 289 -1.38 11.39 -27.00
CA MET A 289 -1.01 11.68 -25.61
C MET A 289 -2.13 12.39 -24.84
N ASP A 290 -2.85 13.30 -25.48
CA ASP A 290 -3.99 14.02 -24.90
C ASP A 290 -5.15 13.07 -24.52
N GLU A 291 -5.41 12.05 -25.33
CA GLU A 291 -6.38 11.00 -25.00
C GLU A 291 -5.90 10.16 -23.81
N ILE A 292 -4.62 9.80 -23.76
CA ILE A 292 -4.04 9.08 -22.62
C ILE A 292 -4.20 9.90 -21.33
N GLU A 293 -3.81 11.17 -21.35
CA GLU A 293 -3.90 12.08 -20.21
C GLU A 293 -5.35 12.25 -19.74
N SER A 294 -6.31 12.40 -20.67
CA SER A 294 -7.73 12.50 -20.35
C SER A 294 -8.26 11.22 -19.70
N MET A 295 -7.95 10.04 -20.27
CA MET A 295 -8.35 8.76 -19.69
C MET A 295 -7.83 8.56 -18.26
N LEU A 296 -6.59 8.98 -18.00
CA LEU A 296 -6.00 8.88 -16.66
C LEU A 296 -6.67 9.86 -15.68
N ALA A 297 -6.87 11.11 -16.08
CA ALA A 297 -7.48 12.15 -15.26
C ALA A 297 -8.96 11.83 -14.91
N GLU A 298 -9.68 11.20 -15.82
CA GLU A 298 -11.11 10.86 -15.67
C GLU A 298 -11.33 9.52 -14.98
N SER A 299 -10.29 8.69 -14.82
CA SER A 299 -10.41 7.33 -14.28
C SER A 299 -10.95 7.29 -12.85
N ASN A 300 -10.51 8.21 -12.02
CA ASN A 300 -11.00 8.45 -10.66
C ASN A 300 -10.57 9.83 -10.15
N GLN A 301 -11.25 10.33 -9.12
CA GLN A 301 -11.00 11.69 -8.61
C GLN A 301 -9.62 11.92 -7.98
N TRP A 302 -8.87 10.88 -7.65
CA TRP A 302 -7.55 10.96 -6.99
C TRP A 302 -6.38 10.82 -7.97
N ALA A 303 -6.61 10.31 -9.17
CA ALA A 303 -5.61 10.32 -10.23
C ALA A 303 -5.37 11.77 -10.70
N LYS A 304 -4.14 12.26 -10.57
CA LYS A 304 -3.77 13.62 -10.95
C LYS A 304 -2.69 13.59 -12.02
N VAL A 305 -3.04 13.96 -13.23
CA VAL A 305 -2.07 14.06 -14.32
C VAL A 305 -1.21 15.30 -14.13
N ILE A 306 0.10 15.12 -14.05
CA ILE A 306 1.09 16.18 -13.85
C ILE A 306 1.76 16.49 -15.19
N PRO A 307 1.84 17.76 -15.60
CA PRO A 307 2.51 18.15 -16.83
C PRO A 307 3.93 17.63 -16.94
N ASN A 308 4.32 17.17 -18.14
CA ASN A 308 5.65 16.59 -18.37
C ASN A 308 6.73 17.66 -18.56
N ASP A 309 6.87 18.56 -17.61
CA ASP A 309 7.98 19.50 -17.49
C ASP A 309 8.80 19.26 -16.22
N LYS A 310 9.98 19.89 -16.14
CA LYS A 310 10.91 19.70 -15.02
C LYS A 310 10.34 20.23 -13.69
N GLU A 311 9.76 21.43 -13.71
CA GLU A 311 9.29 22.10 -12.50
C GLU A 311 8.11 21.34 -11.88
N SER A 312 7.08 21.06 -12.67
CA SER A 312 5.91 20.29 -12.24
C SER A 312 6.28 18.89 -11.74
N SER A 313 7.17 18.19 -12.46
CA SER A 313 7.60 16.84 -12.10
C SER A 313 8.32 16.82 -10.74
N VAL A 314 9.29 17.71 -10.52
CA VAL A 314 10.06 17.74 -9.27
C VAL A 314 9.21 18.22 -8.10
N LYS A 315 8.25 19.12 -8.34
CA LYS A 315 7.38 19.67 -7.31
C LYS A 315 6.31 18.69 -6.85
N HIS A 316 5.71 17.89 -7.77
CA HIS A 316 4.50 17.13 -7.49
C HIS A 316 4.69 15.60 -7.48
N LEU A 317 5.74 15.07 -8.13
CA LEU A 317 5.98 13.63 -8.23
C LEU A 317 7.01 13.13 -7.21
N THR A 318 6.92 13.59 -5.96
CA THR A 318 7.87 13.19 -4.91
C THR A 318 7.14 12.67 -3.67
N PRO A 319 7.75 11.74 -2.91
CA PRO A 319 7.21 11.29 -1.62
C PRO A 319 6.85 12.44 -0.67
N ALA A 320 7.66 13.49 -0.62
CA ALA A 320 7.42 14.64 0.25
C ALA A 320 6.15 15.43 -0.14
N ALA A 321 5.84 15.48 -1.43
CA ALA A 321 4.68 16.22 -1.94
C ALA A 321 3.34 15.53 -1.64
N VAL A 322 3.32 14.19 -1.56
CA VAL A 322 2.07 13.41 -1.48
C VAL A 322 1.83 12.75 -0.12
N THR A 323 2.80 12.79 0.79
CA THR A 323 2.66 12.19 2.12
C THR A 323 1.44 12.72 2.85
N GLY A 324 0.56 11.84 3.31
CA GLY A 324 -0.68 12.16 4.02
C GLY A 324 -1.85 12.55 3.11
N GLY A 325 -1.65 12.63 1.79
CA GLY A 325 -2.68 12.96 0.82
C GLY A 325 -3.25 11.73 0.10
N LEU A 326 -4.52 11.82 -0.30
CA LEU A 326 -5.20 10.78 -1.09
C LEU A 326 -4.89 10.87 -2.58
N ASP A 327 -4.38 11.98 -3.07
CA ASP A 327 -4.05 12.12 -4.49
C ASP A 327 -2.89 11.16 -4.86
N VAL A 328 -3.04 10.53 -6.03
CA VAL A 328 -2.04 9.64 -6.61
C VAL A 328 -1.62 10.24 -7.97
N PRO A 329 -0.66 11.19 -7.95
CA PRO A 329 -0.23 11.84 -9.17
C PRO A 329 0.51 10.87 -10.09
N VAL A 330 0.27 11.05 -11.39
CA VAL A 330 0.96 10.41 -12.49
C VAL A 330 1.50 11.47 -13.46
N GLY A 331 2.75 11.32 -13.86
CA GLY A 331 3.41 12.25 -14.77
C GLY A 331 4.58 11.57 -15.46
N ARG A 332 5.50 12.37 -16.04
CA ARG A 332 6.55 11.85 -16.90
C ARG A 332 5.97 11.07 -18.09
N LEU A 333 4.71 11.38 -18.44
CA LEU A 333 3.99 10.76 -19.54
C LEU A 333 4.60 11.21 -20.87
N ARG A 334 5.07 10.28 -21.65
CA ARG A 334 5.58 10.53 -23.01
C ARG A 334 5.69 9.23 -23.79
N LYS A 335 5.60 9.34 -25.11
CA LYS A 335 6.01 8.25 -26.00
C LYS A 335 7.52 8.00 -25.87
N MET A 336 7.91 6.75 -25.86
CA MET A 336 9.32 6.36 -25.74
C MET A 336 9.97 6.23 -27.12
N ASN A 337 11.32 6.31 -27.16
CA ASN A 337 12.08 6.16 -28.42
C ASN A 337 12.00 4.74 -29.03
N MET A 338 11.35 3.80 -28.33
CA MET A 338 11.12 2.45 -28.84
C MET A 338 9.92 2.35 -29.79
N GLY A 339 9.14 3.40 -29.94
CA GLY A 339 7.98 3.49 -30.85
C GLY A 339 6.74 4.07 -30.18
N GLU A 340 5.74 4.43 -30.98
CA GLU A 340 4.54 5.17 -30.56
C GLU A 340 3.64 4.38 -29.60
N GLN A 341 3.77 3.06 -29.55
CA GLN A 341 3.04 2.22 -28.62
C GLN A 341 3.71 2.08 -27.25
N TYR A 342 4.90 2.64 -27.05
CA TYR A 342 5.61 2.55 -25.78
C TYR A 342 5.47 3.86 -25.00
N LEU A 343 4.85 3.76 -23.82
CA LEU A 343 4.59 4.87 -22.93
C LEU A 343 5.50 4.80 -21.70
N SER A 344 6.13 5.91 -21.34
CA SER A 344 6.76 6.13 -20.05
C SER A 344 5.73 6.75 -19.11
N ALA A 345 5.72 6.30 -17.85
CA ALA A 345 4.96 6.94 -16.78
C ALA A 345 5.76 6.90 -15.46
N PHE A 346 5.48 7.85 -14.58
CA PHE A 346 5.97 7.86 -13.21
C PHE A 346 4.82 8.22 -12.29
N THR A 347 4.64 7.44 -11.22
CA THR A 347 3.62 7.71 -10.20
C THR A 347 4.20 7.66 -8.80
N VAL A 348 3.54 8.32 -7.87
CA VAL A 348 3.87 8.29 -6.44
C VAL A 348 2.58 8.38 -5.63
N GLY A 349 2.54 7.69 -4.50
CA GLY A 349 1.36 7.74 -3.63
C GLY A 349 1.67 7.28 -2.22
N ASP A 350 0.79 7.65 -1.30
CA ASP A 350 0.89 7.26 0.12
C ASP A 350 0.41 5.82 0.30
N GLN A 351 1.36 4.92 0.56
CA GLN A 351 1.05 3.50 0.68
C GLN A 351 0.26 3.16 1.96
N LEU A 352 0.24 4.01 2.97
CA LEU A 352 -0.59 3.79 4.17
C LEU A 352 -2.06 4.17 3.93
N LEU A 353 -2.33 4.98 2.90
CA LEU A 353 -3.69 5.32 2.45
C LEU A 353 -4.18 4.32 1.40
N TRP A 354 -4.01 4.58 0.11
CA TRP A 354 -4.51 3.70 -0.95
C TRP A 354 -3.83 2.34 -1.01
N GLY A 355 -2.59 2.24 -0.54
CA GLY A 355 -1.89 0.97 -0.42
C GLY A 355 -2.32 0.11 0.77
N ALA A 356 -3.16 0.63 1.70
CA ALA A 356 -3.51 -0.10 2.93
C ALA A 356 -4.89 0.30 3.51
N ALA A 357 -5.01 1.45 4.18
CA ALA A 357 -6.17 1.77 5.02
C ALA A 357 -7.43 2.18 4.24
N GLU A 358 -7.28 2.98 3.18
CA GLU A 358 -8.42 3.56 2.47
C GLU A 358 -9.30 2.53 1.75
N PRO A 359 -8.77 1.50 1.07
CA PRO A 359 -9.62 0.44 0.50
C PRO A 359 -10.46 -0.29 1.56
N LEU A 360 -9.92 -0.52 2.77
CA LEU A 360 -10.66 -1.18 3.86
C LEU A 360 -11.79 -0.30 4.38
N ARG A 361 -11.50 0.99 4.61
CA ARG A 361 -12.48 1.97 5.03
C ARG A 361 -13.65 2.06 4.03
N ARG A 362 -13.32 2.16 2.76
CA ARG A 362 -14.29 2.27 1.67
C ARG A 362 -15.09 0.99 1.50
N MET A 363 -14.47 -0.18 1.64
CA MET A 363 -15.19 -1.45 1.62
C MET A 363 -16.18 -1.56 2.78
N LEU A 364 -15.77 -1.12 4.00
CA LEU A 364 -16.68 -1.04 5.13
C LEU A 364 -17.92 -0.18 4.79
N ARG A 365 -17.71 0.99 4.17
CA ARG A 365 -18.81 1.87 3.72
C ARG A 365 -19.72 1.17 2.71
N ILE A 366 -19.15 0.53 1.71
CA ILE A 366 -19.93 -0.22 0.68
C ILE A 366 -20.80 -1.29 1.33
N VAL A 367 -20.29 -2.05 2.31
CA VAL A 367 -21.05 -3.08 3.03
C VAL A 367 -22.14 -2.50 3.93
N ILE A 368 -21.95 -1.30 4.45
CA ILE A 368 -22.95 -0.64 5.31
C ILE A 368 -24.09 -0.04 4.50
N GLU A 369 -23.78 0.55 3.37
CA GLU A 369 -24.71 1.30 2.52
C GLU A 369 -25.55 0.39 1.59
N GLY A 370 -25.04 -0.80 1.27
CA GLY A 370 -25.64 -1.73 0.32
C GLY A 370 -26.27 -2.92 0.83
#